data_e3f43ddc2f7afeb2d69b9866048fdc3e
#
_entry.id   e3f43ddc2f7afeb2d69b9866048fdc3e
#
_cell.length_a   1.000
_cell.length_b   1.000
_cell.length_c   1.000
_cell.angle_alpha   90.00
_cell.angle_beta   90.00
_cell.angle_gamma   90.00
#
_symmetry.space_group_name_H-M   'P 1'
#
loop_
_entity.id
_entity.type
_entity.pdbx_description
1 polymer ?
#
loop_
_entity_poly.entity_id
_entity_poly.type
_entity_poly.pdbx_seq_one_letter_code
_entity_poly.pdbx_strand_id
1 'polypeptide(L)'
;HGIAAYGFGTESVPAVGKILGPSGPYALAAKLALPFYGCVIDPGFPAGPSESIVLCDEDADPDNTVWDIINEAEHGADSAGLLVTHDKTLADYVYQKLPEAIDSLPDPQRQYLKDNMRTLSGVILTESLDESLKVVNDYAPEHVLIKTSDPLKVMERIDNAGCILLGEMTPNTLNNFTLGANHALPTGAAAKTFSGASITEYLKFQQIGEVTSKNGYETVSGPAVTIARIEGFPGHEKTLTERKLKA
;
A
#
# COMPACT_ATOMS: atom_id res chain seq x y z
N HIS A 1 -21.01 -5.05 -10.51
CA HIS A 1 -21.21 -5.53 -11.89
C HIS A 1 -20.01 -5.16 -12.78
N GLY A 2 -19.48 -3.91 -12.72
CA GLY A 2 -18.35 -3.48 -13.54
C GLY A 2 -17.10 -4.34 -13.34
N ILE A 3 -16.76 -4.66 -12.11
CA ILE A 3 -15.63 -5.55 -11.79
C ILE A 3 -15.79 -6.93 -12.46
N ALA A 4 -16.98 -7.52 -12.37
CA ALA A 4 -17.24 -8.81 -13.03
C ALA A 4 -17.18 -8.69 -14.56
N ALA A 5 -17.70 -7.59 -15.13
CA ALA A 5 -17.63 -7.35 -16.57
C ALA A 5 -16.18 -7.24 -17.06
N TYR A 6 -15.29 -6.57 -16.32
CA TYR A 6 -13.86 -6.51 -16.65
C TYR A 6 -13.16 -7.86 -16.47
N GLY A 7 -13.55 -8.64 -15.46
CA GLY A 7 -12.92 -9.94 -15.21
C GLY A 7 -13.31 -11.01 -16.22
N PHE A 8 -14.59 -11.15 -16.53
CA PHE A 8 -15.11 -12.19 -17.43
C PHE A 8 -15.23 -11.75 -18.89
N GLY A 9 -15.33 -10.46 -19.13
CA GLY A 9 -15.75 -9.92 -20.40
C GLY A 9 -17.26 -10.02 -20.63
N THR A 10 -17.76 -9.18 -21.51
CA THR A 10 -19.14 -9.21 -22.02
C THR A 10 -19.11 -8.93 -23.51
N GLU A 11 -20.28 -8.92 -24.16
CA GLU A 11 -20.38 -8.54 -25.58
C GLU A 11 -19.77 -7.16 -25.87
N SER A 12 -19.93 -6.19 -24.95
CA SER A 12 -19.48 -4.80 -25.11
C SER A 12 -18.25 -4.39 -24.28
N VAL A 13 -17.84 -5.21 -23.31
CA VAL A 13 -16.69 -4.94 -22.42
C VAL A 13 -15.69 -6.06 -22.55
N PRO A 14 -14.51 -5.84 -23.14
CA PRO A 14 -13.47 -6.88 -23.21
C PRO A 14 -12.94 -7.22 -21.81
N ALA A 15 -12.61 -8.50 -21.59
CA ALA A 15 -11.91 -8.92 -20.39
C ALA A 15 -10.53 -8.27 -20.33
N VAL A 16 -10.09 -7.89 -19.12
CA VAL A 16 -8.81 -7.26 -18.90
C VAL A 16 -7.87 -8.16 -18.07
N GLY A 17 -6.57 -7.97 -18.21
CA GLY A 17 -5.57 -8.73 -17.47
C GLY A 17 -5.27 -8.19 -16.06
N LYS A 18 -5.69 -6.96 -15.75
CA LYS A 18 -5.44 -6.32 -14.45
C LYS A 18 -6.51 -5.27 -14.14
N ILE A 19 -6.88 -5.14 -12.86
CA ILE A 19 -7.78 -4.11 -12.36
C ILE A 19 -7.09 -3.38 -11.20
N LEU A 20 -6.75 -2.11 -11.41
CA LEU A 20 -6.14 -1.24 -10.40
C LEU A 20 -7.11 -0.12 -10.01
N GLY A 21 -6.90 0.43 -8.83
CA GLY A 21 -7.59 1.62 -8.32
C GLY A 21 -8.29 1.40 -6.99
N PRO A 22 -8.48 2.50 -6.24
CA PRO A 22 -9.17 2.48 -4.96
C PRO A 22 -10.66 2.18 -5.16
N SER A 23 -11.27 1.59 -4.15
CA SER A 23 -12.69 1.24 -4.21
C SER A 23 -13.24 0.98 -2.81
N GLY A 24 -14.55 1.16 -2.65
CA GLY A 24 -15.22 0.75 -1.42
C GLY A 24 -15.16 -0.77 -1.20
N PRO A 25 -15.46 -1.24 0.01
CA PRO A 25 -15.24 -2.62 0.44
C PRO A 25 -15.90 -3.69 -0.44
N TYR A 26 -17.07 -3.40 -0.98
CA TYR A 26 -17.77 -4.34 -1.88
C TYR A 26 -17.07 -4.51 -3.24
N ALA A 27 -16.56 -3.44 -3.82
CA ALA A 27 -15.83 -3.51 -5.08
C ALA A 27 -14.44 -4.13 -4.87
N LEU A 28 -13.78 -3.86 -3.75
CA LEU A 28 -12.56 -4.53 -3.35
C LEU A 28 -12.78 -6.05 -3.19
N ALA A 29 -13.80 -6.46 -2.46
CA ALA A 29 -14.15 -7.87 -2.32
C ALA A 29 -14.43 -8.54 -3.67
N ALA A 30 -15.15 -7.84 -4.56
CA ALA A 30 -15.40 -8.33 -5.91
C ALA A 30 -14.12 -8.50 -6.74
N LYS A 31 -13.17 -7.56 -6.66
CA LYS A 31 -11.86 -7.67 -7.33
C LYS A 31 -11.10 -8.90 -6.85
N LEU A 32 -10.96 -9.05 -5.54
CA LEU A 32 -10.21 -10.15 -4.93
C LEU A 32 -10.87 -11.53 -5.17
N ALA A 33 -12.18 -11.57 -5.39
CA ALA A 33 -12.91 -12.80 -5.67
C ALA A 33 -12.73 -13.31 -7.12
N LEU A 34 -12.42 -12.46 -8.09
CA LEU A 34 -12.34 -12.84 -9.51
C LEU A 34 -11.49 -14.09 -9.79
N PRO A 35 -10.26 -14.23 -9.24
CA PRO A 35 -9.45 -15.42 -9.46
C PRO A 35 -10.11 -16.72 -8.96
N PHE A 36 -10.86 -16.66 -7.85
CA PHE A 36 -11.57 -17.83 -7.30
C PHE A 36 -12.72 -18.30 -8.21
N TYR A 37 -13.24 -17.40 -9.05
CA TYR A 37 -14.25 -17.72 -10.06
C TYR A 37 -13.67 -18.04 -11.44
N GLY A 38 -12.34 -18.26 -11.52
CA GLY A 38 -11.68 -18.72 -12.74
C GLY A 38 -11.22 -17.61 -13.69
N CYS A 39 -11.30 -16.34 -13.30
CA CYS A 39 -10.71 -15.27 -14.10
C CYS A 39 -9.17 -15.33 -14.05
N VAL A 40 -8.52 -15.26 -15.21
CA VAL A 40 -7.07 -15.11 -15.29
C VAL A 40 -6.74 -13.62 -15.25
N ILE A 41 -6.67 -13.06 -14.06
CA ILE A 41 -6.56 -11.63 -13.82
C ILE A 41 -5.69 -11.34 -12.60
N ASP A 42 -4.95 -10.25 -12.65
CA ASP A 42 -4.34 -9.62 -11.48
C ASP A 42 -5.34 -8.61 -10.89
N PRO A 43 -5.88 -8.84 -9.69
CA PRO A 43 -6.86 -7.94 -9.07
C PRO A 43 -6.21 -6.65 -8.54
N GLY A 44 -4.89 -6.49 -8.66
CA GLY A 44 -4.13 -5.40 -8.05
C GLY A 44 -4.03 -5.51 -6.52
N PHE A 45 -3.50 -4.48 -5.92
CA PHE A 45 -3.40 -4.40 -4.46
C PHE A 45 -4.74 -3.98 -3.83
N PRO A 46 -4.98 -4.34 -2.54
CA PRO A 46 -6.11 -3.85 -1.78
C PRO A 46 -6.02 -2.33 -1.58
N ALA A 47 -6.96 -1.58 -2.13
CA ALA A 47 -7.12 -0.16 -1.91
C ALA A 47 -8.60 0.10 -1.59
N GLY A 48 -8.89 0.40 -0.35
CA GLY A 48 -10.24 0.55 0.21
C GLY A 48 -10.44 1.91 0.86
N PRO A 49 -11.10 2.00 2.02
CA PRO A 49 -11.29 3.24 2.75
C PRO A 49 -9.96 3.92 3.07
N SER A 50 -9.94 5.27 3.01
CA SER A 50 -8.74 6.07 3.26
C SER A 50 -8.25 5.97 4.69
N GLU A 51 -6.93 5.93 4.87
CA GLU A 51 -6.28 5.79 6.16
C GLU A 51 -5.06 6.71 6.26
N SER A 52 -4.93 7.48 7.34
CA SER A 52 -3.73 8.26 7.59
C SER A 52 -3.27 8.20 9.03
N ILE A 53 -1.95 8.28 9.20
CA ILE A 53 -1.31 8.56 10.48
C ILE A 53 -0.52 9.87 10.35
N VAL A 54 -0.75 10.78 11.29
CA VAL A 54 0.11 11.95 11.52
C VAL A 54 1.03 11.61 12.68
N LEU A 55 2.30 11.41 12.41
CA LEU A 55 3.33 11.07 13.40
C LEU A 55 4.06 12.36 13.82
N CYS A 56 3.91 12.75 15.07
CA CYS A 56 4.38 14.03 15.57
C CYS A 56 5.29 13.89 16.81
N ASP A 57 6.20 14.87 16.95
CA ASP A 57 6.85 15.22 18.22
C ASP A 57 6.41 16.63 18.66
N GLU A 58 7.15 17.23 19.61
CA GLU A 58 6.86 18.55 20.18
C GLU A 58 7.04 19.71 19.20
N ASP A 59 7.71 19.51 18.06
CA ASP A 59 7.94 20.57 17.06
C ASP A 59 6.79 20.73 16.07
N ALA A 60 5.81 19.82 16.07
CA ALA A 60 4.65 19.89 15.18
C ALA A 60 3.71 21.04 15.55
N ASP A 61 3.22 21.79 14.55
CA ASP A 61 2.19 22.78 14.75
C ASP A 61 0.86 22.12 15.16
N PRO A 62 0.28 22.46 16.32
CA PRO A 62 -0.90 21.77 16.83
C PRO A 62 -2.18 22.08 16.04
N ASP A 63 -2.34 23.29 15.50
CA ASP A 63 -3.52 23.66 14.70
C ASP A 63 -3.50 22.97 13.33
N ASN A 64 -2.35 22.94 12.67
CA ASN A 64 -2.20 22.19 11.43
C ASN A 64 -2.42 20.69 11.64
N THR A 65 -1.96 20.14 12.77
CA THR A 65 -2.13 18.73 13.11
C THR A 65 -3.60 18.33 13.23
N VAL A 66 -4.46 19.20 13.75
CA VAL A 66 -5.92 18.95 13.80
C VAL A 66 -6.48 18.73 12.39
N TRP A 67 -6.10 19.59 11.42
CA TRP A 67 -6.59 19.49 10.05
C TRP A 67 -5.98 18.33 9.28
N ASP A 68 -4.73 18.00 9.55
CA ASP A 68 -4.07 16.83 8.94
C ASP A 68 -4.74 15.50 9.32
N ILE A 69 -5.28 15.38 10.55
CA ILE A 69 -6.05 14.21 10.98
C ILE A 69 -7.41 14.16 10.27
N ILE A 70 -8.07 15.31 10.14
CA ILE A 70 -9.38 15.42 9.51
C ILE A 70 -9.33 15.09 8.02
N ASN A 71 -8.25 15.46 7.34
CA ASN A 71 -8.10 15.41 5.89
C ASN A 71 -8.48 14.06 5.29
N GLU A 72 -7.90 12.96 5.75
CA GLU A 72 -8.23 11.63 5.21
C GLU A 72 -9.48 11.03 5.86
N ALA A 73 -9.73 11.36 7.12
CA ALA A 73 -10.90 10.87 7.83
C ALA A 73 -12.24 11.39 7.25
N GLU A 74 -12.24 12.53 6.54
CA GLU A 74 -13.48 13.09 5.95
C GLU A 74 -14.00 12.35 4.72
N HIS A 75 -13.20 11.42 4.14
CA HIS A 75 -13.59 10.68 2.93
C HIS A 75 -14.82 9.78 3.14
N GLY A 76 -15.03 9.28 4.35
CA GLY A 76 -16.18 8.43 4.66
C GLY A 76 -16.26 8.02 6.13
N ALA A 77 -17.39 7.45 6.52
CA ALA A 77 -17.57 6.93 7.88
C ALA A 77 -16.66 5.71 8.21
N ASP A 78 -16.11 5.09 7.19
CA ASP A 78 -15.18 3.95 7.26
C ASP A 78 -13.70 4.36 7.05
N SER A 79 -13.42 5.66 6.93
CA SER A 79 -12.06 6.20 6.82
C SER A 79 -11.45 6.47 8.20
N ALA A 80 -10.11 6.53 8.26
CA ALA A 80 -9.37 6.72 9.50
C ALA A 80 -8.34 7.85 9.41
N GLY A 81 -8.29 8.68 10.45
CA GLY A 81 -7.23 9.66 10.67
C GLY A 81 -6.74 9.57 12.12
N LEU A 82 -5.46 9.31 12.30
CA LEU A 82 -4.86 9.07 13.62
C LEU A 82 -3.70 10.03 13.86
N LEU A 83 -3.68 10.67 15.04
CA LEU A 83 -2.46 11.23 15.58
C LEU A 83 -1.72 10.13 16.36
N VAL A 84 -0.44 9.96 16.09
CA VAL A 84 0.47 9.18 16.92
C VAL A 84 1.58 10.10 17.40
N THR A 85 1.70 10.29 18.70
CA THR A 85 2.69 11.20 19.30
C THR A 85 3.11 10.73 20.68
N HIS A 86 4.31 11.07 21.08
CA HIS A 86 4.79 10.92 22.46
C HIS A 86 4.82 12.25 23.22
N ASP A 87 4.39 13.36 22.58
CA ASP A 87 4.16 14.63 23.28
C ASP A 87 2.73 14.72 23.81
N LYS A 88 2.63 14.68 25.15
CA LYS A 88 1.33 14.78 25.82
C LYS A 88 0.66 16.13 25.61
N THR A 89 1.43 17.20 25.47
CA THR A 89 0.86 18.56 25.30
C THR A 89 0.14 18.68 23.97
N LEU A 90 0.78 18.20 22.91
CA LEU A 90 0.20 18.11 21.57
C LEU A 90 -1.03 17.20 21.55
N ALA A 91 -0.91 16.01 22.16
CA ALA A 91 -2.03 15.06 22.24
C ALA A 91 -3.26 15.65 22.90
N ASP A 92 -3.08 16.30 24.08
CA ASP A 92 -4.18 16.93 24.82
C ASP A 92 -4.80 18.09 24.03
N TYR A 93 -3.97 18.92 23.38
CA TYR A 93 -4.45 20.02 22.56
C TYR A 93 -5.32 19.54 21.40
N VAL A 94 -4.79 18.61 20.60
CA VAL A 94 -5.49 18.07 19.43
C VAL A 94 -6.78 17.38 19.84
N TYR A 95 -6.76 16.56 20.91
CA TYR A 95 -7.95 15.90 21.43
C TYR A 95 -9.07 16.88 21.81
N GLN A 96 -8.71 18.02 22.40
CA GLN A 96 -9.67 19.06 22.78
C GLN A 96 -10.20 19.85 21.59
N LYS A 97 -9.39 20.04 20.54
CA LYS A 97 -9.73 20.86 19.37
C LYS A 97 -10.49 20.13 18.28
N LEU A 98 -10.28 18.83 18.13
CA LEU A 98 -10.94 18.02 17.09
C LEU A 98 -12.47 18.19 17.06
N PRO A 99 -13.23 18.17 18.17
CA PRO A 99 -14.68 18.32 18.13
C PRO A 99 -15.13 19.67 17.54
N GLU A 100 -14.46 20.77 17.91
CA GLU A 100 -14.76 22.12 17.41
C GLU A 100 -14.48 22.22 15.90
N ALA A 101 -13.33 21.68 15.45
CA ALA A 101 -12.95 21.66 14.04
C ALA A 101 -13.96 20.84 13.21
N ILE A 102 -14.34 19.67 13.69
CA ILE A 102 -15.34 18.80 13.02
C ILE A 102 -16.70 19.49 12.94
N ASP A 103 -17.15 20.16 14.03
CA ASP A 103 -18.44 20.85 14.04
C ASP A 103 -18.49 22.05 13.07
N SER A 104 -17.34 22.60 12.69
CA SER A 104 -17.26 23.68 11.70
C SER A 104 -17.48 23.23 10.25
N LEU A 105 -17.41 21.94 9.98
CA LEU A 105 -17.52 21.39 8.62
C LEU A 105 -19.00 21.19 8.20
N PRO A 106 -19.29 21.24 6.89
CA PRO A 106 -20.63 20.94 6.38
C PRO A 106 -20.91 19.42 6.42
N ASP A 107 -22.19 19.05 6.35
CA ASP A 107 -22.60 17.68 6.06
C ASP A 107 -22.39 17.37 4.56
N PRO A 108 -22.04 16.14 4.19
CA PRO A 108 -22.00 14.93 5.03
C PRO A 108 -20.67 14.71 5.79
N GLN A 109 -19.61 15.48 5.49
CA GLN A 109 -18.26 15.28 6.05
C GLN A 109 -18.26 15.32 7.58
N ARG A 110 -18.95 16.29 8.15
CA ARG A 110 -19.12 16.40 9.61
C ARG A 110 -19.69 15.11 10.21
N GLN A 111 -20.67 14.52 9.57
CA GLN A 111 -21.27 13.27 10.07
C GLN A 111 -20.30 12.09 9.94
N TYR A 112 -19.59 11.96 8.82
CA TYR A 112 -18.58 10.93 8.63
C TYR A 112 -17.50 10.98 9.71
N LEU A 113 -17.00 12.18 9.99
CA LEU A 113 -15.99 12.38 11.03
C LEU A 113 -16.53 12.04 12.44
N LYS A 114 -17.76 12.43 12.75
CA LYS A 114 -18.38 12.05 14.03
C LYS A 114 -18.54 10.54 14.20
N ASP A 115 -18.76 9.83 13.13
CA ASP A 115 -18.92 8.37 13.15
C ASP A 115 -17.57 7.67 13.26
N ASN A 116 -16.58 8.05 12.45
CA ASN A 116 -15.28 7.40 12.47
C ASN A 116 -14.42 7.76 13.70
N MET A 117 -14.58 8.97 14.28
CA MET A 117 -13.91 9.36 15.55
C MET A 117 -14.37 8.53 16.77
N ARG A 118 -15.45 7.77 16.63
CA ARG A 118 -15.90 6.84 17.69
C ARG A 118 -15.26 5.46 17.60
N THR A 119 -14.70 5.11 16.46
CA THR A 119 -14.32 3.71 16.17
C THR A 119 -12.95 3.55 15.50
N LEU A 120 -12.56 4.45 14.61
CA LEU A 120 -11.42 4.28 13.71
C LEU A 120 -10.36 5.37 13.82
N SER A 121 -10.76 6.58 14.23
CA SER A 121 -9.91 7.77 14.26
C SER A 121 -9.65 8.23 15.68
N GLY A 122 -8.62 9.06 15.88
CA GLY A 122 -8.35 9.67 17.19
C GLY A 122 -6.88 9.94 17.46
N VAL A 123 -6.56 10.00 18.76
CA VAL A 123 -5.23 10.36 19.28
C VAL A 123 -4.65 9.16 20.04
N ILE A 124 -3.46 8.75 19.65
CA ILE A 124 -2.66 7.70 20.30
C ILE A 124 -1.45 8.36 20.95
N LEU A 125 -1.47 8.44 22.29
CA LEU A 125 -0.32 8.88 23.07
C LEU A 125 0.56 7.68 23.42
N THR A 126 1.83 7.76 23.07
CA THR A 126 2.85 6.74 23.33
C THR A 126 3.86 7.22 24.37
N GLU A 127 4.68 6.33 24.88
CA GLU A 127 5.72 6.68 25.87
C GLU A 127 7.01 7.22 25.22
N SER A 128 7.21 6.93 23.92
CA SER A 128 8.43 7.29 23.20
C SER A 128 8.24 7.25 21.68
N LEU A 129 9.17 7.88 20.95
CA LEU A 129 9.24 7.76 19.49
C LEU A 129 9.35 6.30 19.02
N ASP A 130 10.08 5.44 19.76
CA ASP A 130 10.20 4.02 19.40
C ASP A 130 8.85 3.29 19.45
N GLU A 131 8.03 3.59 20.44
CA GLU A 131 6.68 3.05 20.52
C GLU A 131 5.78 3.64 19.44
N SER A 132 5.89 4.94 19.16
CA SER A 132 5.18 5.60 18.06
C SER A 132 5.46 4.92 16.72
N LEU A 133 6.74 4.67 16.42
CA LEU A 133 7.18 3.97 15.20
C LEU A 133 6.66 2.53 15.13
N LYS A 134 6.61 1.84 16.28
CA LYS A 134 6.01 0.51 16.33
C LYS A 134 4.54 0.54 15.96
N VAL A 135 3.78 1.52 16.49
CA VAL A 135 2.36 1.69 16.14
C VAL A 135 2.20 1.93 14.65
N VAL A 136 2.99 2.84 14.05
CA VAL A 136 2.93 3.14 12.61
C VAL A 136 3.22 1.89 11.76
N ASN A 137 4.31 1.17 12.05
CA ASN A 137 4.71 -0.02 11.29
C ASN A 137 3.72 -1.18 11.47
N ASP A 138 3.14 -1.34 12.67
CA ASP A 138 2.14 -2.37 12.93
C ASP A 138 0.80 -2.06 12.22
N TYR A 139 0.40 -0.80 12.19
CA TYR A 139 -0.79 -0.34 11.48
C TYR A 139 -0.60 -0.43 9.97
N ALA A 140 0.57 -0.02 9.46
CA ALA A 140 0.92 0.05 8.04
C ALA A 140 -0.07 0.89 7.23
N PRO A 141 -0.14 2.20 7.49
CA PRO A 141 -1.16 3.08 6.93
C PRO A 141 -1.02 3.29 5.42
N GLU A 142 -2.09 3.71 4.79
CA GLU A 142 -2.07 4.24 3.43
C GLU A 142 -1.14 5.45 3.33
N HIS A 143 -1.31 6.42 4.24
CA HIS A 143 -0.47 7.61 4.35
C HIS A 143 0.14 7.73 5.73
N VAL A 144 1.40 8.12 5.81
CA VAL A 144 2.01 8.62 7.04
C VAL A 144 2.62 10.00 6.78
N LEU A 145 2.16 11.00 7.53
CA LEU A 145 2.74 12.34 7.56
C LEU A 145 3.62 12.46 8.79
N ILE A 146 4.93 12.67 8.59
CA ILE A 146 5.93 12.77 9.65
C ILE A 146 6.21 14.24 9.93
N LYS A 147 5.77 14.72 11.09
CA LYS A 147 5.93 16.11 11.57
C LYS A 147 6.77 16.08 12.86
N THR A 148 8.04 15.75 12.69
CA THR A 148 9.03 15.66 13.75
C THR A 148 10.21 16.57 13.48
N SER A 149 11.03 16.83 14.49
CA SER A 149 12.26 17.63 14.40
C SER A 149 13.24 17.13 13.35
N ASP A 150 13.30 15.80 13.09
CA ASP A 150 14.13 15.20 12.04
C ASP A 150 13.33 14.15 11.25
N PRO A 151 12.43 14.59 10.35
CA PRO A 151 11.53 13.68 9.64
C PRO A 151 12.27 12.68 8.73
N LEU A 152 13.46 13.02 8.23
CA LEU A 152 14.26 12.11 7.40
C LEU A 152 14.76 10.91 8.18
N LYS A 153 15.28 11.10 9.40
CA LYS A 153 15.71 10.00 10.25
C LYS A 153 14.55 9.13 10.72
N VAL A 154 13.40 9.75 10.98
CA VAL A 154 12.19 9.02 11.33
C VAL A 154 11.70 8.18 10.16
N MET A 155 11.70 8.72 8.95
CA MET A 155 11.34 8.01 7.72
C MET A 155 12.17 6.74 7.51
N GLU A 156 13.48 6.77 7.79
CA GLU A 156 14.37 5.60 7.64
C GLU A 156 13.97 4.40 8.53
N ARG A 157 13.07 4.63 9.48
CA ARG A 157 12.56 3.63 10.43
C ARG A 157 11.11 3.21 10.16
N ILE A 158 10.51 3.73 9.08
CA ILE A 158 9.18 3.32 8.63
C ILE A 158 9.34 2.22 7.58
N ASP A 159 8.98 1.02 7.96
CA ASP A 159 9.03 -0.15 7.07
C ASP A 159 7.76 -0.31 6.24
N ASN A 160 6.62 0.12 6.78
CA ASN A 160 5.30 -0.17 6.23
C ASN A 160 4.43 1.08 6.14
N ALA A 161 4.36 1.67 4.94
CA ALA A 161 3.39 2.71 4.59
C ALA A 161 3.18 2.73 3.06
N GLY A 162 1.99 3.08 2.62
CA GLY A 162 1.70 3.27 1.20
C GLY A 162 2.39 4.52 0.64
N CYS A 163 2.35 5.62 1.40
CA CYS A 163 3.03 6.88 1.09
C CYS A 163 3.57 7.51 2.37
N ILE A 164 4.78 8.09 2.28
CA ILE A 164 5.42 8.82 3.38
C ILE A 164 5.57 10.28 2.97
N LEU A 165 5.04 11.19 3.80
CA LEU A 165 5.10 12.62 3.63
C LEU A 165 5.95 13.24 4.74
N LEU A 166 6.76 14.25 4.41
CA LEU A 166 7.78 14.76 5.31
C LEU A 166 7.58 16.25 5.60
N GLY A 167 7.46 16.54 6.88
CA GLY A 167 7.48 17.91 7.42
C GLY A 167 6.15 18.65 7.31
N GLU A 168 6.12 19.79 7.97
CA GLU A 168 4.94 20.63 8.17
C GLU A 168 4.34 21.17 6.85
N MET A 169 5.16 21.35 5.82
CA MET A 169 4.71 21.90 4.54
C MET A 169 4.16 20.87 3.55
N THR A 170 4.00 19.61 3.97
CA THR A 170 3.63 18.51 3.07
C THR A 170 2.34 17.79 3.52
N PRO A 171 1.20 18.50 3.68
CA PRO A 171 -0.04 17.85 4.05
C PRO A 171 -0.53 16.88 2.96
N ASN A 172 -1.31 15.87 3.34
CA ASN A 172 -1.87 14.86 2.43
C ASN A 172 -2.61 15.49 1.23
N THR A 173 -3.28 16.62 1.43
CA THR A 173 -3.98 17.35 0.35
C THR A 173 -3.05 17.69 -0.82
N LEU A 174 -1.82 18.11 -0.55
CA LEU A 174 -0.84 18.36 -1.61
C LEU A 174 -0.43 17.07 -2.32
N ASN A 175 -0.23 16.00 -1.56
CA ASN A 175 0.06 14.68 -2.13
C ASN A 175 -1.05 14.21 -3.07
N ASN A 176 -2.29 14.29 -2.61
CA ASN A 176 -3.44 13.80 -3.36
C ASN A 176 -3.70 14.58 -4.66
N PHE A 177 -3.33 15.86 -4.72
CA PHE A 177 -3.73 16.70 -5.85
C PHE A 177 -2.59 17.27 -6.69
N THR A 178 -1.41 17.55 -6.12
CA THR A 178 -0.41 18.39 -6.81
C THR A 178 1.04 17.93 -6.74
N LEU A 179 1.46 17.11 -5.76
CA LEU A 179 2.85 16.65 -5.64
C LEU A 179 3.24 15.60 -6.68
N GLY A 180 2.27 14.93 -7.31
CA GLY A 180 2.51 13.96 -8.35
C GLY A 180 2.79 12.54 -7.85
N ALA A 181 2.79 12.28 -6.56
CA ALA A 181 2.72 10.92 -6.03
C ALA A 181 1.35 10.30 -6.34
N ASN A 182 1.30 8.98 -6.49
CA ASN A 182 0.04 8.32 -6.78
C ASN A 182 -0.82 8.22 -5.51
N HIS A 183 -2.10 8.58 -5.64
CA HIS A 183 -3.07 8.48 -4.56
C HIS A 183 -3.76 7.10 -4.46
N ALA A 184 -3.53 6.19 -5.40
CA ALA A 184 -3.99 4.81 -5.30
C ALA A 184 -2.95 3.98 -4.54
N LEU A 185 -3.19 3.78 -3.27
CA LEU A 185 -2.27 3.21 -2.29
C LEU A 185 -2.89 2.02 -1.57
N PRO A 186 -2.07 1.10 -1.02
CA PRO A 186 -2.59 -0.03 -0.26
C PRO A 186 -3.17 0.41 1.09
N THR A 187 -4.34 -0.11 1.46
CA THR A 187 -5.04 0.14 2.72
C THR A 187 -5.24 -1.16 3.50
N GLY A 188 -5.72 -1.08 4.75
CA GLY A 188 -6.01 -2.26 5.56
C GLY A 188 -4.77 -3.09 5.87
N ALA A 189 -3.67 -2.43 6.24
CA ALA A 189 -2.36 -3.02 6.47
C ALA A 189 -1.71 -3.70 5.25
N ALA A 190 -2.27 -3.53 4.05
CA ALA A 190 -1.70 -4.11 2.84
C ALA A 190 -0.36 -3.48 2.44
N ALA A 191 -0.01 -2.30 2.98
CA ALA A 191 1.31 -1.70 2.80
C ALA A 191 2.47 -2.57 3.35
N LYS A 192 2.18 -3.61 4.15
CA LYS A 192 3.16 -4.63 4.55
C LYS A 192 3.65 -5.51 3.39
N THR A 193 2.90 -5.59 2.30
CA THR A 193 3.19 -6.51 1.18
C THR A 193 3.03 -5.88 -0.19
N PHE A 194 2.36 -4.75 -0.28
CA PHE A 194 2.09 -4.07 -1.54
C PHE A 194 2.63 -2.64 -1.53
N SER A 195 3.01 -2.16 -2.69
CA SER A 195 3.34 -0.76 -2.95
C SER A 195 2.14 -0.03 -3.54
N GLY A 196 2.18 1.31 -3.52
CA GLY A 196 1.22 2.12 -4.25
C GLY A 196 1.31 1.96 -5.76
N ALA A 197 0.29 2.38 -6.49
CA ALA A 197 0.27 2.29 -7.94
C ALA A 197 1.44 3.06 -8.57
N SER A 198 2.16 2.36 -9.43
CA SER A 198 3.30 2.89 -10.18
C SER A 198 3.32 2.31 -11.59
N ILE A 199 4.25 2.74 -12.43
CA ILE A 199 4.40 2.19 -13.79
C ILE A 199 4.64 0.68 -13.78
N THR A 200 5.29 0.15 -12.74
CA THR A 200 5.59 -1.29 -12.62
C THR A 200 4.33 -2.15 -12.51
N GLU A 201 3.23 -1.59 -11.99
CA GLU A 201 1.94 -2.26 -11.91
C GLU A 201 1.34 -2.58 -13.29
N TYR A 202 1.74 -1.86 -14.33
CA TYR A 202 1.28 -2.06 -15.71
C TYR A 202 2.21 -2.93 -16.54
N LEU A 203 3.29 -3.45 -15.94
CA LEU A 203 4.31 -4.25 -16.61
C LEU A 203 4.23 -5.70 -16.15
N LYS A 204 4.63 -6.61 -17.04
CA LYS A 204 4.93 -8.00 -16.71
C LYS A 204 6.40 -8.29 -16.99
N PHE A 205 7.04 -8.97 -16.07
CA PHE A 205 8.42 -9.42 -16.26
C PHE A 205 8.43 -10.86 -16.78
N GLN A 206 9.24 -11.11 -17.80
CA GLN A 206 9.49 -12.43 -18.35
C GLN A 206 10.98 -12.74 -18.21
N GLN A 207 11.29 -13.95 -17.79
CA GLN A 207 12.67 -14.42 -17.76
C GLN A 207 13.04 -14.96 -19.12
N ILE A 208 14.21 -14.56 -19.65
CA ILE A 208 14.77 -15.05 -20.89
C ILE A 208 16.10 -15.70 -20.56
N GLY A 209 16.27 -16.96 -20.94
CA GLY A 209 17.52 -17.69 -20.76
C GLY A 209 18.07 -18.16 -22.13
N GLU A 210 19.34 -17.91 -22.36
CA GLU A 210 20.06 -18.34 -23.57
C GLU A 210 21.44 -18.86 -23.20
N VAL A 211 21.84 -19.97 -23.82
CA VAL A 211 23.21 -20.46 -23.78
C VAL A 211 23.84 -20.21 -25.14
N THR A 212 24.76 -19.26 -25.22
CA THR A 212 25.29 -18.69 -26.46
C THR A 212 26.53 -19.42 -27.00
N SER A 213 27.09 -20.41 -26.28
CA SER A 213 28.27 -21.13 -26.71
C SER A 213 28.26 -22.59 -26.26
N LYS A 214 29.00 -23.43 -27.00
CA LYS A 214 29.19 -24.82 -26.64
C LYS A 214 29.87 -24.98 -25.28
N ASN A 215 30.89 -24.21 -25.03
CA ASN A 215 31.59 -24.19 -23.72
C ASN A 215 30.67 -23.80 -22.58
N GLY A 216 29.80 -22.78 -22.77
CA GLY A 216 28.77 -22.40 -21.82
C GLY A 216 27.80 -23.54 -21.53
N TYR A 217 27.35 -24.25 -22.58
CA TYR A 217 26.49 -25.42 -22.44
C TYR A 217 27.19 -26.55 -21.64
N GLU A 218 28.43 -26.89 -21.96
CA GLU A 218 29.21 -27.92 -21.26
C GLU A 218 29.40 -27.57 -19.76
N THR A 219 29.60 -26.29 -19.48
CA THR A 219 29.75 -25.80 -18.09
C THR A 219 28.48 -25.99 -17.25
N VAL A 220 27.29 -25.71 -17.79
CA VAL A 220 26.05 -25.74 -17.03
C VAL A 220 25.30 -27.08 -17.12
N SER A 221 25.52 -27.87 -18.16
CA SER A 221 24.76 -29.11 -18.35
C SER A 221 25.13 -30.23 -17.37
N GLY A 222 26.40 -30.36 -16.99
CA GLY A 222 26.83 -31.36 -16.00
C GLY A 222 26.13 -31.23 -14.65
N PRO A 223 26.18 -30.07 -13.99
CA PRO A 223 25.40 -29.82 -12.77
C PRO A 223 23.88 -30.04 -12.94
N ALA A 224 23.31 -29.61 -14.06
CA ALA A 224 21.88 -29.77 -14.32
C ALA A 224 21.47 -31.26 -14.48
N VAL A 225 22.31 -32.11 -15.12
CA VAL A 225 22.13 -33.57 -15.18
C VAL A 225 22.14 -34.17 -13.77
N THR A 226 23.06 -33.72 -12.92
CA THR A 226 23.16 -34.20 -11.53
C THR A 226 21.88 -33.88 -10.74
N ILE A 227 21.36 -32.65 -10.89
CA ILE A 227 20.12 -32.23 -10.21
C ILE A 227 18.93 -33.04 -10.75
N ALA A 228 18.82 -33.21 -12.07
CA ALA A 228 17.73 -33.98 -12.69
C ALA A 228 17.69 -35.42 -12.17
N ARG A 229 18.86 -36.05 -11.94
CA ARG A 229 18.94 -37.38 -11.33
C ARG A 229 18.50 -37.41 -9.88
N ILE A 230 18.93 -36.43 -9.08
CA ILE A 230 18.56 -36.33 -7.67
C ILE A 230 17.04 -36.14 -7.54
N GLU A 231 16.44 -35.30 -8.40
CA GLU A 231 14.98 -35.04 -8.43
C GLU A 231 14.18 -36.19 -9.07
N GLY A 232 14.84 -37.19 -9.66
CA GLY A 232 14.17 -38.33 -10.29
C GLY A 232 13.48 -38.00 -11.62
N PHE A 233 13.99 -37.04 -12.39
CA PHE A 233 13.46 -36.61 -13.68
C PHE A 233 14.28 -37.14 -14.88
N PRO A 234 14.09 -38.41 -15.33
CA PRO A 234 14.89 -38.96 -16.41
C PRO A 234 14.68 -38.25 -17.76
N GLY A 235 13.52 -37.66 -17.98
CA GLY A 235 13.27 -36.84 -19.16
C GLY A 235 14.13 -35.57 -19.17
N HIS A 236 14.27 -34.88 -18.05
CA HIS A 236 15.16 -33.72 -17.92
C HIS A 236 16.63 -34.10 -18.16
N GLU A 237 17.08 -35.20 -17.57
CA GLU A 237 18.43 -35.74 -17.83
C GLU A 237 18.67 -35.96 -19.33
N LYS A 238 17.76 -36.66 -20.02
CA LYS A 238 17.87 -36.95 -21.45
C LYS A 238 17.87 -35.71 -22.35
N THR A 239 17.17 -34.63 -21.98
CA THR A 239 17.22 -33.36 -22.74
C THR A 239 18.62 -32.78 -22.81
N LEU A 240 19.49 -33.14 -21.89
CA LEU A 240 20.88 -32.68 -21.83
C LEU A 240 21.85 -33.74 -22.39
N THR A 241 21.72 -35.00 -21.95
CA THR A 241 22.67 -36.08 -22.34
C THR A 241 22.54 -36.55 -23.79
N GLU A 242 21.35 -36.44 -24.36
CA GLU A 242 21.09 -36.82 -25.77
C GLU A 242 21.00 -35.62 -26.72
N ARG A 243 21.28 -34.41 -26.23
CA ARG A 243 21.19 -33.18 -27.03
C ARG A 243 22.28 -33.11 -28.08
N LYS A 244 21.88 -32.99 -29.36
CA LYS A 244 22.79 -32.74 -30.45
C LYS A 244 22.97 -31.25 -30.66
N LEU A 245 24.16 -30.73 -30.34
CA LEU A 245 24.52 -29.35 -30.64
C LEU A 245 24.93 -29.26 -32.10
N LYS A 246 24.28 -28.38 -32.86
CA LYS A 246 24.75 -28.09 -34.23
C LYS A 246 26.08 -27.34 -34.12
N ALA A 247 27.01 -27.66 -35.01
CA ALA A 247 28.30 -26.99 -35.12
C ALA A 247 28.11 -25.50 -35.49
#